data_c5f9f0c56f8c0e08a6b29bc1eae178c8
#
_entry.id   c5f9f0c56f8c0e08a6b29bc1eae178c8
#
_cell.length_a   1.000
_cell.length_b   1.000
_cell.length_c   1.000
_cell.angle_alpha   90.00
_cell.angle_beta   90.00
_cell.angle_gamma   90.00
#
_symmetry.space_group_name_H-M   'P 1'
#
loop_
_entity.id
_entity.type
_entity.pdbx_description
1 polymer ?
#
loop_
_entity_poly.entity_id
_entity_poly.type
_entity_poly.pdbx_seq_one_letter_code
_entity_poly.pdbx_strand_id
1 'polypeptide(L)'
;NNAVEYFVSYYDYYQPEAYIPSSGLYIEKDLSINEQIEKYRLSATSSLLSGRNDIIVVASVSCIYGIGNPNEFKKHVIQISINEEIQISKLLSQCVKSQYSRSINELNRGSFSVKGDIIDIFPSYSDIFYRINFFGDNIESIESIDPISGNKIEEFESLRIFPAMIFVTSESNIKSAINKIEFDLEEQVKYFDEIEKSQESKRIKERTEFDVEMIKELGYCSGIENYSRYLDGRDPGTRPFCLLDYFPENYLMVIDES
;
A
#
# COMPACT_ATOMS: atom_id res chain seq x y z
N ASN A 1 -0.68 -6.37 26.48
CA ASN A 1 -0.64 -4.94 26.15
C ASN A 1 -1.62 -4.66 25.03
N ASN A 2 -2.48 -3.62 25.17
CA ASN A 2 -3.42 -3.20 24.13
C ASN A 2 -2.64 -2.56 22.98
N ALA A 3 -3.14 -2.74 21.75
CA ALA A 3 -2.58 -2.03 20.59
C ALA A 3 -3.18 -0.62 20.53
N VAL A 4 -2.34 0.38 20.45
CA VAL A 4 -2.73 1.79 20.23
C VAL A 4 -2.10 2.24 18.93
N GLU A 5 -2.93 2.54 17.94
CA GLU A 5 -2.52 2.87 16.59
C GLU A 5 -2.86 4.32 16.25
N TYR A 6 -2.08 4.89 15.35
CA TYR A 6 -2.23 6.24 14.86
C TYR A 6 -2.59 6.26 13.38
N PHE A 7 -3.67 6.95 13.03
CA PHE A 7 -4.07 7.09 11.62
C PHE A 7 -4.26 8.57 11.29
N VAL A 8 -3.22 9.17 10.73
CA VAL A 8 -3.14 10.59 10.40
C VAL A 8 -3.27 10.85 8.91
N SER A 9 -3.33 12.11 8.52
CA SER A 9 -3.39 12.54 7.12
C SER A 9 -2.21 11.97 6.32
N TYR A 10 -2.47 11.65 5.04
CA TYR A 10 -1.49 10.95 4.21
C TYR A 10 -0.33 11.84 3.77
N TYR A 11 -0.60 13.14 3.58
CA TYR A 11 0.39 14.08 3.10
C TYR A 11 0.86 15.03 4.20
N ASP A 12 2.17 15.13 4.37
CA ASP A 12 2.82 16.10 5.25
C ASP A 12 2.81 17.49 4.62
N TYR A 13 3.01 17.52 3.31
CA TYR A 13 3.06 18.74 2.52
C TYR A 13 2.13 18.60 1.32
N TYR A 14 1.38 19.64 1.07
CA TYR A 14 0.47 19.74 -0.05
C TYR A 14 0.60 21.11 -0.71
N GLN A 15 1.16 21.16 -1.91
CA GLN A 15 1.11 22.34 -2.78
C GLN A 15 0.05 22.09 -3.87
N PRO A 16 -1.04 22.86 -3.88
CA PRO A 16 -2.02 22.75 -4.94
C PRO A 16 -1.43 23.16 -6.28
N GLU A 17 -1.94 22.58 -7.34
CA GLU A 17 -1.62 23.02 -8.68
C GLU A 17 -2.07 24.47 -8.91
N ALA A 18 -1.30 25.22 -9.68
CA ALA A 18 -1.61 26.60 -10.05
C ALA A 18 -1.26 26.86 -11.52
N TYR A 19 -2.06 27.68 -12.18
CA TYR A 19 -1.81 28.14 -13.54
C TYR A 19 -1.70 29.64 -13.58
N ILE A 20 -0.62 30.17 -14.16
CA ILE A 20 -0.39 31.60 -14.34
C ILE A 20 -0.61 31.94 -15.79
N PRO A 21 -1.81 32.48 -16.17
CA PRO A 21 -2.18 32.74 -17.58
C PRO A 21 -1.23 33.69 -18.29
N SER A 22 -0.67 34.67 -17.59
CA SER A 22 0.20 35.72 -18.18
C SER A 22 1.53 35.16 -18.70
N SER A 23 2.05 34.09 -18.12
CA SER A 23 3.30 33.42 -18.51
C SER A 23 3.10 32.07 -19.17
N GLY A 24 1.86 31.55 -19.18
CA GLY A 24 1.57 30.19 -19.60
C GLY A 24 2.19 29.12 -18.67
N LEU A 25 2.65 29.54 -17.49
CA LEU A 25 3.30 28.64 -16.53
C LEU A 25 2.27 27.85 -15.74
N TYR A 26 2.41 26.54 -15.78
CA TYR A 26 1.70 25.61 -14.91
C TYR A 26 2.63 25.11 -13.82
N ILE A 27 2.20 25.25 -12.58
CA ILE A 27 2.88 24.72 -11.39
C ILE A 27 2.14 23.43 -11.04
N GLU A 28 2.84 22.32 -11.15
CA GLU A 28 2.26 21.02 -10.82
C GLU A 28 2.00 20.89 -9.33
N LYS A 29 1.02 20.05 -9.00
CA LYS A 29 0.73 19.62 -7.64
C LYS A 29 1.97 18.93 -7.05
N ASP A 30 2.44 19.40 -5.92
CA ASP A 30 3.53 18.76 -5.18
C ASP A 30 3.02 18.15 -3.88
N LEU A 31 3.40 16.90 -3.66
CA LEU A 31 2.95 16.08 -2.53
C LEU A 31 4.18 15.39 -1.93
N SER A 32 4.43 15.61 -0.66
CA SER A 32 5.42 14.80 0.06
C SER A 32 4.73 13.82 1.01
N ILE A 33 5.11 12.56 0.90
CA ILE A 33 4.69 11.50 1.80
C ILE A 33 5.84 11.25 2.77
N ASN A 34 5.54 11.33 4.06
CA ASN A 34 6.49 11.01 5.10
C ASN A 34 6.42 9.50 5.38
N GLU A 35 7.55 8.79 5.29
CA GLU A 35 7.65 7.34 5.56
C GLU A 35 7.08 6.95 6.94
N GLN A 36 7.20 7.85 7.92
CA GLN A 36 6.65 7.62 9.25
C GLN A 36 5.12 7.65 9.26
N ILE A 37 4.51 8.53 8.46
CA ILE A 37 3.05 8.59 8.29
C ILE A 37 2.55 7.32 7.60
N GLU A 38 3.21 6.89 6.55
CA GLU A 38 2.87 5.65 5.84
C GLU A 38 2.96 4.44 6.77
N LYS A 39 4.03 4.36 7.58
CA LYS A 39 4.19 3.34 8.60
C LYS A 39 3.01 3.32 9.57
N TYR A 40 2.61 4.47 10.13
CA TYR A 40 1.48 4.54 11.07
C TYR A 40 0.17 4.08 10.43
N ARG A 41 -0.10 4.50 9.20
CA ARG A 41 -1.32 4.10 8.49
C ARG A 41 -1.34 2.60 8.20
N LEU A 42 -0.22 2.02 7.76
CA LEU A 42 -0.07 0.59 7.55
C LEU A 42 -0.14 -0.19 8.87
N SER A 43 0.44 0.31 9.96
CA SER A 43 0.33 -0.30 11.27
C SER A 43 -1.11 -0.40 11.72
N ALA A 44 -1.87 0.71 11.63
CA ALA A 44 -3.28 0.74 12.00
C ALA A 44 -4.13 -0.25 11.17
N THR A 45 -3.98 -0.26 9.85
CA THR A 45 -4.72 -1.19 8.97
C THR A 45 -4.34 -2.64 9.22
N SER A 46 -3.06 -2.94 9.43
CA SER A 46 -2.58 -4.29 9.73
C SER A 46 -3.07 -4.78 11.08
N SER A 47 -3.03 -3.94 12.12
CA SER A 47 -3.55 -4.27 13.45
C SER A 47 -5.05 -4.58 13.40
N LEU A 48 -5.85 -3.76 12.73
CA LEU A 48 -7.30 -3.98 12.57
C LEU A 48 -7.62 -5.30 11.87
N LEU A 49 -6.78 -5.74 10.92
CA LEU A 49 -6.96 -6.99 10.19
C LEU A 49 -6.24 -8.19 10.82
N SER A 50 -5.50 -7.99 11.93
CA SER A 50 -4.78 -9.06 12.62
C SER A 50 -5.68 -10.06 13.34
N GLY A 51 -6.95 -9.72 13.55
CA GLY A 51 -7.91 -10.50 14.35
C GLY A 51 -7.89 -10.18 15.84
N ARG A 52 -7.14 -9.17 16.29
CA ARG A 52 -7.17 -8.65 17.66
C ARG A 52 -8.45 -7.87 17.91
N ASN A 53 -8.91 -7.89 19.16
CA ASN A 53 -10.10 -7.14 19.61
C ASN A 53 -9.76 -6.03 20.63
N ASP A 54 -8.49 -5.86 20.98
CA ASP A 54 -7.98 -4.93 21.98
C ASP A 54 -7.23 -3.75 21.35
N ILE A 55 -7.78 -3.20 20.26
CA ILE A 55 -7.16 -2.15 19.45
C ILE A 55 -7.86 -0.82 19.69
N ILE A 56 -7.08 0.23 19.94
CA ILE A 56 -7.51 1.62 19.96
C ILE A 56 -6.87 2.33 18.78
N VAL A 57 -7.67 2.96 17.92
CA VAL A 57 -7.16 3.77 16.82
C VAL A 57 -7.49 5.22 17.09
N VAL A 58 -6.46 6.06 17.16
CA VAL A 58 -6.60 7.52 17.21
C VAL A 58 -6.43 8.03 15.78
N ALA A 59 -7.48 8.63 15.23
CA ALA A 59 -7.50 9.05 13.83
C ALA A 59 -7.93 10.50 13.67
N SER A 60 -7.37 11.18 12.69
CA SER A 60 -7.90 12.44 12.19
C SER A 60 -9.08 12.19 11.24
N VAL A 61 -9.72 13.25 10.74
CA VAL A 61 -10.79 13.16 9.73
C VAL A 61 -10.33 12.41 8.46
N SER A 62 -9.02 12.23 8.26
CA SER A 62 -8.49 11.43 7.15
C SER A 62 -8.95 9.97 7.13
N CYS A 63 -9.49 9.47 8.25
CA CYS A 63 -10.06 8.12 8.34
C CYS A 63 -11.28 7.88 7.43
N ILE A 64 -11.96 8.94 6.98
CA ILE A 64 -13.11 8.84 6.07
C ILE A 64 -12.73 8.98 4.58
N TYR A 65 -11.46 9.33 4.27
CA TYR A 65 -10.98 9.38 2.90
C TYR A 65 -10.63 7.98 2.36
N GLY A 66 -10.61 7.88 1.04
CA GLY A 66 -10.37 6.62 0.36
C GLY A 66 -8.99 6.01 0.66
N ILE A 67 -9.00 4.74 1.01
CA ILE A 67 -7.82 3.88 1.14
C ILE A 67 -8.04 2.56 0.39
N GLY A 68 -7.07 1.65 0.41
CA GLY A 68 -7.17 0.37 -0.29
C GLY A 68 -8.34 -0.50 0.18
N ASN A 69 -8.70 -1.49 -0.63
CA ASN A 69 -9.76 -2.45 -0.32
C ASN A 69 -9.30 -3.43 0.77
N PRO A 70 -9.96 -3.50 1.95
CA PRO A 70 -9.56 -4.39 3.04
C PRO A 70 -9.58 -5.88 2.65
N ASN A 71 -10.47 -6.28 1.74
CA ASN A 71 -10.54 -7.67 1.29
C ASN A 71 -9.34 -8.04 0.38
N GLU A 72 -8.93 -7.13 -0.50
CA GLU A 72 -7.73 -7.33 -1.32
C GLU A 72 -6.48 -7.33 -0.42
N PHE A 73 -6.40 -6.42 0.54
CA PHE A 73 -5.31 -6.37 1.50
C PHE A 73 -5.17 -7.69 2.28
N LYS A 74 -6.29 -8.26 2.78
CA LYS A 74 -6.31 -9.57 3.46
C LYS A 74 -5.82 -10.72 2.59
N LYS A 75 -6.15 -10.74 1.30
CA LYS A 75 -5.72 -11.80 0.37
C LYS A 75 -4.22 -11.83 0.13
N HIS A 76 -3.55 -10.71 0.35
CA HIS A 76 -2.11 -10.56 0.16
C HIS A 76 -1.31 -10.70 1.47
N VAL A 77 -1.94 -11.10 2.57
CA VAL A 77 -1.25 -11.43 3.81
C VAL A 77 -0.48 -12.73 3.61
N ILE A 78 0.84 -12.68 3.86
CA ILE A 78 1.71 -13.86 3.86
C ILE A 78 1.58 -14.50 5.24
N GLN A 79 1.20 -15.76 5.28
CA GLN A 79 1.17 -16.54 6.52
C GLN A 79 2.16 -17.69 6.40
N ILE A 80 3.04 -17.83 7.38
CA ILE A 80 4.06 -18.87 7.45
C ILE A 80 4.13 -19.46 8.87
N SER A 81 4.58 -20.69 8.96
CA SER A 81 4.75 -21.39 10.25
C SER A 81 6.02 -22.25 10.22
N ILE A 82 6.61 -22.49 11.40
CA ILE A 82 7.75 -23.41 11.50
C ILE A 82 7.30 -24.83 11.09
N ASN A 83 8.22 -25.57 10.51
CA ASN A 83 7.98 -26.89 9.90
C ASN A 83 7.00 -26.88 8.70
N GLU A 84 6.64 -25.71 8.18
CA GLU A 84 5.88 -25.63 6.94
C GLU A 84 6.79 -25.94 5.75
N GLU A 85 6.33 -26.84 4.87
CA GLU A 85 6.99 -27.15 3.60
C GLU A 85 6.55 -26.14 2.53
N ILE A 86 7.42 -25.22 2.21
CA ILE A 86 7.20 -24.20 1.21
C ILE A 86 8.49 -23.90 0.44
N GLN A 87 8.43 -23.95 -0.88
CA GLN A 87 9.57 -23.56 -1.70
C GLN A 87 9.93 -22.09 -1.49
N ILE A 88 11.21 -21.79 -1.33
CA ILE A 88 11.73 -20.40 -1.20
C ILE A 88 11.18 -19.52 -2.33
N SER A 89 11.19 -20.00 -3.58
CA SER A 89 10.67 -19.27 -4.75
C SER A 89 9.19 -18.87 -4.60
N LYS A 90 8.37 -19.71 -3.95
CA LYS A 90 6.96 -19.43 -3.68
C LYS A 90 6.80 -18.31 -2.66
N LEU A 91 7.58 -18.35 -1.56
CA LEU A 91 7.57 -17.27 -0.56
C LEU A 91 8.04 -15.95 -1.17
N LEU A 92 9.10 -15.96 -2.00
CA LEU A 92 9.56 -14.77 -2.70
C LEU A 92 8.48 -14.19 -3.64
N SER A 93 7.77 -15.08 -4.36
CA SER A 93 6.64 -14.66 -5.21
C SER A 93 5.52 -14.02 -4.39
N GLN A 94 5.24 -14.53 -3.19
CA GLN A 94 4.27 -13.92 -2.28
C GLN A 94 4.75 -12.54 -1.80
N CYS A 95 6.03 -12.37 -1.46
CA CYS A 95 6.59 -11.07 -1.09
C CYS A 95 6.39 -10.04 -2.22
N VAL A 96 6.72 -10.37 -3.46
CA VAL A 96 6.52 -9.48 -4.61
C VAL A 96 5.04 -9.14 -4.81
N LYS A 97 4.14 -10.13 -4.73
CA LYS A 97 2.69 -9.90 -4.83
C LYS A 97 2.14 -9.03 -3.70
N SER A 98 2.76 -9.08 -2.53
CA SER A 98 2.45 -8.23 -1.37
C SER A 98 3.19 -6.90 -1.40
N GLN A 99 3.73 -6.51 -2.57
CA GLN A 99 4.38 -5.23 -2.85
C GLN A 99 5.69 -5.00 -2.06
N TYR A 100 6.37 -6.07 -1.63
CA TYR A 100 7.74 -5.97 -1.11
C TYR A 100 8.74 -5.91 -2.26
N SER A 101 9.68 -4.97 -2.20
CA SER A 101 10.78 -4.88 -3.17
C SER A 101 11.96 -5.76 -2.76
N ARG A 102 12.66 -6.35 -3.74
CA ARG A 102 13.87 -7.11 -3.45
C ARG A 102 15.06 -6.17 -3.26
N SER A 103 15.72 -6.27 -2.11
CA SER A 103 16.96 -5.54 -1.83
C SER A 103 18.17 -6.46 -2.00
N ILE A 104 19.25 -5.92 -2.57
CA ILE A 104 20.53 -6.62 -2.77
C ILE A 104 21.56 -6.16 -1.73
N ASN A 105 21.56 -4.89 -1.39
CA ASN A 105 22.59 -4.27 -0.55
C ASN A 105 22.09 -4.03 0.87
N GLU A 106 21.14 -3.15 1.05
CA GLU A 106 20.64 -2.69 2.34
C GLU A 106 19.16 -3.02 2.48
N LEU A 107 18.79 -3.66 3.60
CA LEU A 107 17.41 -4.03 3.88
C LEU A 107 16.67 -2.81 4.47
N ASN A 108 15.74 -2.26 3.70
CA ASN A 108 14.91 -1.13 4.10
C ASN A 108 13.46 -1.57 4.34
N ARG A 109 12.65 -0.73 5.00
CA ARG A 109 11.22 -1.00 5.18
C ARG A 109 10.53 -1.22 3.82
N GLY A 110 9.61 -2.18 3.77
CA GLY A 110 8.93 -2.56 2.53
C GLY A 110 9.80 -3.40 1.58
N SER A 111 10.92 -3.95 2.07
CA SER A 111 11.79 -4.79 1.25
C SER A 111 12.08 -6.15 1.87
N PHE A 112 12.60 -7.05 1.05
CA PHE A 112 13.13 -8.33 1.48
C PHE A 112 14.50 -8.60 0.86
N SER A 113 15.32 -9.37 1.54
CA SER A 113 16.61 -9.85 1.02
C SER A 113 16.73 -11.36 1.14
N VAL A 114 17.55 -11.97 0.30
CA VAL A 114 17.79 -13.42 0.27
C VAL A 114 19.28 -13.67 0.28
N LYS A 115 19.73 -14.46 1.26
CA LYS A 115 21.14 -14.86 1.39
C LYS A 115 21.21 -16.38 1.67
N GLY A 116 21.39 -17.16 0.60
CA GLY A 116 21.32 -18.62 0.71
C GLY A 116 19.93 -19.07 1.16
N ASP A 117 19.86 -19.80 2.26
CA ASP A 117 18.63 -20.33 2.82
C ASP A 117 17.97 -19.37 3.86
N ILE A 118 18.40 -18.11 3.89
CA ILE A 118 17.88 -17.08 4.80
C ILE A 118 17.14 -16.03 4.00
N ILE A 119 15.91 -15.74 4.44
CA ILE A 119 15.09 -14.64 3.91
C ILE A 119 14.84 -13.65 5.02
N ASP A 120 15.28 -12.41 4.84
CA ASP A 120 14.96 -11.29 5.72
C ASP A 120 13.85 -10.45 5.07
N ILE A 121 12.75 -10.19 5.81
CA ILE A 121 11.63 -9.36 5.35
C ILE A 121 11.44 -8.22 6.34
N PHE A 122 11.53 -6.97 5.86
CA PHE A 122 11.31 -5.76 6.66
C PHE A 122 9.96 -5.13 6.35
N PRO A 123 8.93 -5.35 7.19
CA PRO A 123 7.61 -4.77 6.94
C PRO A 123 7.63 -3.25 6.96
N SER A 124 6.84 -2.61 6.11
CA SER A 124 6.70 -1.14 6.06
C SER A 124 6.09 -0.56 7.33
N TYR A 125 5.33 -1.36 8.07
CA TYR A 125 4.63 -0.98 9.31
C TYR A 125 5.43 -1.25 10.60
N SER A 126 6.65 -1.79 10.52
CA SER A 126 7.42 -2.26 11.67
C SER A 126 8.77 -1.54 11.80
N ASP A 127 9.33 -1.54 13.02
CA ASP A 127 10.72 -1.11 13.30
C ASP A 127 11.70 -2.28 13.38
N ILE A 128 11.20 -3.50 13.26
CA ILE A 128 11.98 -4.74 13.27
C ILE A 128 11.73 -5.49 11.97
N PHE A 129 12.70 -6.28 11.55
CA PHE A 129 12.52 -7.19 10.41
C PHE A 129 12.42 -8.64 10.89
N TYR A 130 11.85 -9.49 10.03
CA TYR A 130 11.72 -10.91 10.29
C TYR A 130 12.74 -11.69 9.48
N ARG A 131 13.44 -12.59 10.15
CA ARG A 131 14.36 -13.55 9.56
C ARG A 131 13.72 -14.92 9.51
N ILE A 132 13.69 -15.52 8.34
CA ILE A 132 13.14 -16.84 8.09
C ILE A 132 14.28 -17.72 7.63
N ASN A 133 14.63 -18.73 8.43
CA ASN A 133 15.67 -19.68 8.14
C ASN A 133 15.04 -20.93 7.53
N PHE A 134 15.60 -21.40 6.43
CA PHE A 134 15.17 -22.61 5.73
C PHE A 134 16.18 -23.72 5.89
N PHE A 135 15.68 -24.95 5.93
CA PHE A 135 16.44 -26.16 5.71
C PHE A 135 15.80 -26.92 4.53
N GLY A 136 16.38 -26.81 3.33
CA GLY A 136 15.73 -27.23 2.10
C GLY A 136 14.46 -26.43 1.84
N ASP A 137 13.32 -27.11 1.70
CA ASP A 137 12.00 -26.47 1.50
C ASP A 137 11.20 -26.34 2.82
N ASN A 138 11.82 -26.60 3.99
CA ASN A 138 11.16 -26.46 5.29
C ASN A 138 11.60 -25.19 6.00
N ILE A 139 10.66 -24.50 6.64
CA ILE A 139 10.96 -23.37 7.54
C ILE A 139 11.43 -23.94 8.88
N GLU A 140 12.71 -23.68 9.21
CA GLU A 140 13.34 -24.15 10.44
C GLU A 140 13.08 -23.21 11.62
N SER A 141 13.21 -21.88 11.38
CA SER A 141 12.91 -20.88 12.39
C SER A 141 12.40 -19.57 11.80
N ILE A 142 11.63 -18.84 12.60
CA ILE A 142 11.13 -17.49 12.29
C ILE A 142 11.49 -16.60 13.47
N GLU A 143 12.28 -15.56 13.21
CA GLU A 143 12.84 -14.69 14.24
C GLU A 143 12.57 -13.21 13.91
N SER A 144 12.34 -12.40 14.94
CA SER A 144 12.40 -10.93 14.79
C SER A 144 13.79 -10.43 15.17
N ILE A 145 14.28 -9.48 14.36
CA ILE A 145 15.63 -8.94 14.47
C ILE A 145 15.55 -7.42 14.59
N ASP A 146 16.31 -6.86 15.51
CA ASP A 146 16.53 -5.41 15.62
C ASP A 146 17.49 -4.96 14.50
N PRO A 147 17.08 -4.03 13.61
CA PRO A 147 17.89 -3.64 12.47
C PRO A 147 19.15 -2.86 12.83
N ILE A 148 19.22 -2.27 14.03
CA ILE A 148 20.35 -1.46 14.49
C ILE A 148 21.43 -2.35 15.11
N SER A 149 21.04 -3.21 16.05
CA SER A 149 21.98 -4.08 16.75
C SER A 149 22.24 -5.39 16.04
N GLY A 150 21.34 -5.81 15.12
CA GLY A 150 21.37 -7.14 14.50
C GLY A 150 21.01 -8.29 15.42
N ASN A 151 20.56 -8.00 16.65
CA ASN A 151 20.23 -9.01 17.63
C ASN A 151 18.82 -9.56 17.42
N LYS A 152 18.67 -10.87 17.69
CA LYS A 152 17.38 -11.51 17.79
C LYS A 152 16.62 -10.97 18.99
N ILE A 153 15.33 -10.65 18.80
CA ILE A 153 14.41 -10.16 19.83
C ILE A 153 13.52 -11.31 20.31
N GLU A 154 12.83 -11.97 19.37
CA GLU A 154 11.82 -12.99 19.67
C GLU A 154 11.79 -14.06 18.57
N GLU A 155 11.26 -15.23 18.90
CA GLU A 155 11.04 -16.34 17.98
C GLU A 155 9.54 -16.66 17.91
N PHE A 156 9.07 -17.05 16.72
CA PHE A 156 7.66 -17.26 16.44
C PHE A 156 7.41 -18.67 15.91
N GLU A 157 6.36 -19.33 16.37
CA GLU A 157 5.87 -20.58 15.78
C GLU A 157 5.14 -20.32 14.45
N SER A 158 4.47 -19.16 14.34
CA SER A 158 3.80 -18.73 13.13
C SER A 158 3.81 -17.21 13.02
N LEU A 159 3.82 -16.69 11.79
CA LEU A 159 3.89 -15.27 11.52
C LEU A 159 2.93 -14.89 10.40
N ARG A 160 2.29 -13.73 10.56
CA ARG A 160 1.54 -13.05 9.50
C ARG A 160 2.26 -11.79 9.09
N ILE A 161 2.60 -11.67 7.82
CA ILE A 161 3.23 -10.49 7.25
C ILE A 161 2.21 -9.83 6.33
N PHE A 162 1.85 -8.59 6.66
CA PHE A 162 0.90 -7.80 5.88
C PHE A 162 1.58 -7.14 4.69
N PRO A 163 0.83 -6.74 3.65
CA PRO A 163 1.38 -6.06 2.49
C PRO A 163 2.21 -4.83 2.83
N ALA A 164 3.21 -4.54 1.99
CA ALA A 164 4.07 -3.38 2.14
C ALA A 164 3.38 -2.05 1.81
N MET A 165 2.24 -2.09 1.11
CA MET A 165 1.47 -0.92 0.70
C MET A 165 -0.01 -1.12 0.96
N ILE A 166 -0.75 -0.02 1.23
CA ILE A 166 -2.21 -0.07 1.46
C ILE A 166 -2.99 -0.43 0.18
N PHE A 167 -2.54 0.09 -0.96
CA PHE A 167 -3.16 -0.19 -2.25
C PHE A 167 -2.50 -1.41 -2.90
N VAL A 168 -3.00 -2.59 -2.55
CA VAL A 168 -2.58 -3.86 -3.13
C VAL A 168 -3.78 -4.52 -3.79
N THR A 169 -3.59 -5.08 -4.98
CA THR A 169 -4.63 -5.79 -5.73
C THR A 169 -4.03 -6.87 -6.63
N SER A 170 -4.86 -7.76 -7.14
CA SER A 170 -4.41 -8.86 -7.98
C SER A 170 -4.00 -8.38 -9.39
N GLU A 171 -3.11 -9.12 -10.05
CA GLU A 171 -2.69 -8.84 -11.44
C GLU A 171 -3.89 -8.79 -12.41
N SER A 172 -4.92 -9.62 -12.20
CA SER A 172 -6.14 -9.60 -13.02
C SER A 172 -6.92 -8.30 -12.84
N ASN A 173 -6.99 -7.79 -11.60
CA ASN A 173 -7.64 -6.51 -11.32
C ASN A 173 -6.85 -5.35 -11.91
N ILE A 174 -5.52 -5.38 -11.83
CA ILE A 174 -4.65 -4.36 -12.46
C ILE A 174 -4.90 -4.31 -13.97
N LYS A 175 -4.90 -5.44 -14.66
CA LYS A 175 -5.17 -5.49 -16.11
C LYS A 175 -6.56 -4.93 -16.46
N SER A 176 -7.58 -5.32 -15.69
CA SER A 176 -8.93 -4.79 -15.88
C SER A 176 -9.02 -3.29 -15.62
N ALA A 177 -8.34 -2.82 -14.56
CA ALA A 177 -8.28 -1.39 -14.21
C ALA A 177 -7.63 -0.57 -15.32
N ILE A 178 -6.48 -1.02 -15.84
CA ILE A 178 -5.76 -0.35 -16.91
C ILE A 178 -6.64 -0.18 -18.16
N ASN A 179 -7.31 -1.22 -18.61
CA ASN A 179 -8.20 -1.12 -19.77
C ASN A 179 -9.32 -0.10 -19.58
N LYS A 180 -9.88 -0.01 -18.37
CA LYS A 180 -10.92 0.98 -18.04
C LYS A 180 -10.36 2.40 -17.95
N ILE A 181 -9.16 2.56 -17.37
CA ILE A 181 -8.49 3.87 -17.30
C ILE A 181 -8.16 4.37 -18.69
N GLU A 182 -7.61 3.53 -19.57
CA GLU A 182 -7.28 3.89 -20.93
C GLU A 182 -8.56 4.29 -21.73
N PHE A 183 -9.66 3.54 -21.55
CA PHE A 183 -10.94 3.85 -22.17
C PHE A 183 -11.50 5.22 -21.70
N ASP A 184 -11.57 5.44 -20.38
CA ASP A 184 -12.07 6.70 -19.80
C ASP A 184 -11.16 7.89 -20.19
N LEU A 185 -9.84 7.64 -20.35
CA LEU A 185 -8.89 8.64 -20.84
C LEU A 185 -9.20 9.08 -22.27
N GLU A 186 -9.43 8.12 -23.18
CA GLU A 186 -9.77 8.43 -24.58
C GLU A 186 -11.05 9.25 -24.67
N GLU A 187 -12.06 8.94 -23.89
CA GLU A 187 -13.31 9.70 -23.84
C GLU A 187 -13.08 11.13 -23.30
N GLN A 188 -12.27 11.27 -22.23
CA GLN A 188 -12.02 12.58 -21.63
C GLN A 188 -11.16 13.47 -22.53
N VAL A 189 -10.17 12.90 -23.23
CA VAL A 189 -9.36 13.60 -24.23
C VAL A 189 -10.25 14.14 -25.36
N LYS A 190 -11.11 13.30 -25.92
CA LYS A 190 -12.10 13.71 -26.92
C LYS A 190 -12.97 14.86 -26.45
N TYR A 191 -13.51 14.76 -25.24
CA TYR A 191 -14.34 15.82 -24.67
C TYR A 191 -13.58 17.14 -24.54
N PHE A 192 -12.32 17.13 -24.08
CA PHE A 192 -11.52 18.36 -23.99
C PHE A 192 -11.19 18.95 -25.36
N ASP A 193 -10.93 18.11 -26.36
CA ASP A 193 -10.67 18.56 -27.72
C ASP A 193 -11.94 19.21 -28.37
N GLU A 194 -13.13 18.65 -28.14
CA GLU A 194 -14.41 19.19 -28.61
C GLU A 194 -14.75 20.56 -28.02
N ILE A 195 -14.32 20.82 -26.77
CA ILE A 195 -14.53 22.13 -26.12
C ILE A 195 -13.30 23.05 -26.20
N GLU A 196 -12.38 22.76 -27.14
CA GLU A 196 -11.17 23.54 -27.45
C GLU A 196 -10.20 23.72 -26.27
N LYS A 197 -10.19 22.77 -25.31
CA LYS A 197 -9.27 22.71 -24.15
C LYS A 197 -8.04 21.85 -24.42
N SER A 198 -7.27 22.25 -25.44
CA SER A 198 -6.12 21.43 -25.88
C SER A 198 -5.02 21.29 -24.87
N GLN A 199 -4.82 22.23 -23.95
CA GLN A 199 -3.81 22.10 -22.88
C GLN A 199 -4.24 21.09 -21.82
N GLU A 200 -5.51 21.10 -21.41
CA GLU A 200 -6.08 20.16 -20.48
C GLU A 200 -6.09 18.73 -21.08
N SER A 201 -6.46 18.63 -22.37
CA SER A 201 -6.40 17.38 -23.14
C SER A 201 -5.00 16.77 -23.11
N LYS A 202 -3.98 17.55 -23.47
CA LYS A 202 -2.60 17.10 -23.48
C LYS A 202 -2.11 16.66 -22.10
N ARG A 203 -2.39 17.45 -21.06
CA ARG A 203 -1.93 17.16 -19.69
C ARG A 203 -2.55 15.88 -19.13
N ILE A 204 -3.87 15.72 -19.25
CA ILE A 204 -4.51 14.51 -18.74
C ILE A 204 -3.97 13.27 -19.43
N LYS A 205 -3.73 13.38 -20.74
CA LYS A 205 -3.17 12.30 -21.54
C LYS A 205 -1.77 11.92 -21.05
N GLU A 206 -0.83 12.87 -21.05
CA GLU A 206 0.56 12.63 -20.66
C GLU A 206 0.67 12.09 -19.23
N ARG A 207 -0.10 12.66 -18.28
CA ARG A 207 -0.10 12.23 -16.89
C ARG A 207 -0.65 10.83 -16.74
N THR A 208 -1.82 10.55 -17.33
CA THR A 208 -2.45 9.23 -17.16
C THR A 208 -1.66 8.14 -17.88
N GLU A 209 -1.10 8.40 -19.07
CA GLU A 209 -0.22 7.43 -19.75
C GLU A 209 1.00 7.09 -18.92
N PHE A 210 1.64 8.08 -18.29
CA PHE A 210 2.76 7.86 -17.38
C PHE A 210 2.35 7.04 -16.15
N ASP A 211 1.24 7.40 -15.49
CA ASP A 211 0.75 6.68 -14.31
C ASP A 211 0.40 5.22 -14.65
N VAL A 212 -0.22 4.98 -15.82
CA VAL A 212 -0.53 3.63 -16.32
C VAL A 212 0.73 2.81 -16.57
N GLU A 213 1.78 3.41 -17.14
CA GLU A 213 3.06 2.74 -17.33
C GLU A 213 3.69 2.34 -15.99
N MET A 214 3.69 3.26 -15.00
CA MET A 214 4.16 2.96 -13.64
C MET A 214 3.37 1.82 -12.98
N ILE A 215 2.04 1.82 -13.14
CA ILE A 215 1.19 0.73 -12.62
C ILE A 215 1.49 -0.60 -13.32
N LYS A 216 1.75 -0.60 -14.64
CA LYS A 216 2.13 -1.81 -15.38
C LYS A 216 3.46 -2.39 -14.93
N GLU A 217 4.46 -1.55 -14.72
CA GLU A 217 5.82 -1.97 -14.40
C GLU A 217 6.04 -2.27 -12.91
N LEU A 218 5.49 -1.42 -12.03
CA LEU A 218 5.75 -1.46 -10.59
C LEU A 218 4.54 -1.91 -9.76
N GLY A 219 3.34 -1.98 -10.35
CA GLY A 219 2.09 -2.19 -9.62
C GLY A 219 1.61 -0.97 -8.83
N TYR A 220 2.26 0.18 -8.98
CA TYR A 220 2.02 1.40 -8.21
C TYR A 220 2.38 2.66 -9.02
N CYS A 221 1.71 3.78 -8.73
CA CYS A 221 2.09 5.11 -9.18
C CYS A 221 1.87 6.16 -8.07
N SER A 222 2.48 7.32 -8.20
CA SER A 222 2.21 8.45 -7.31
C SER A 222 0.77 8.91 -7.46
N GLY A 223 0.02 9.01 -6.34
CA GLY A 223 -1.40 9.34 -6.37
C GLY A 223 -2.29 8.17 -6.81
N ILE A 224 -1.88 6.94 -6.54
CA ILE A 224 -2.64 5.71 -6.89
C ILE A 224 -4.06 5.71 -6.33
N GLU A 225 -4.33 6.45 -5.27
CA GLU A 225 -5.66 6.63 -4.71
C GLU A 225 -6.66 7.23 -5.71
N ASN A 226 -6.19 8.01 -6.69
CA ASN A 226 -7.01 8.55 -7.77
C ASN A 226 -7.56 7.45 -8.70
N TYR A 227 -6.88 6.32 -8.76
CA TYR A 227 -7.26 5.15 -9.54
C TYR A 227 -7.97 4.07 -8.71
N SER A 228 -8.23 4.31 -7.42
CA SER A 228 -8.83 3.33 -6.50
C SER A 228 -10.14 2.73 -7.03
N ARG A 229 -11.00 3.51 -7.68
CA ARG A 229 -12.25 3.04 -8.27
C ARG A 229 -12.02 1.90 -9.27
N TYR A 230 -11.03 2.04 -10.13
CA TYR A 230 -10.68 1.05 -11.15
C TYR A 230 -10.05 -0.19 -10.53
N LEU A 231 -9.12 0.01 -9.59
CA LEU A 231 -8.40 -1.06 -8.89
C LEU A 231 -9.32 -1.91 -8.01
N ASP A 232 -10.32 -1.28 -7.39
CA ASP A 232 -11.35 -1.96 -6.59
C ASP A 232 -12.48 -2.55 -7.44
N GLY A 233 -12.58 -2.20 -8.72
CA GLY A 233 -13.66 -2.61 -9.61
C GLY A 233 -15.01 -1.99 -9.26
N ARG A 234 -15.03 -0.85 -8.53
CA ARG A 234 -16.26 -0.16 -8.11
C ARG A 234 -16.93 0.59 -9.27
N ASP A 235 -18.25 0.67 -9.21
CA ASP A 235 -19.02 1.49 -10.14
C ASP A 235 -18.81 3.00 -9.88
N PRO A 236 -18.92 3.84 -10.91
CA PRO A 236 -18.94 5.30 -10.75
C PRO A 236 -19.97 5.76 -9.73
N GLY A 237 -19.61 6.73 -8.87
CA GLY A 237 -20.48 7.27 -7.84
C GLY A 237 -20.58 6.48 -6.54
N THR A 238 -19.97 5.29 -6.44
CA THR A 238 -19.87 4.55 -5.19
C THR A 238 -18.75 5.12 -4.31
N ARG A 239 -18.98 5.15 -2.99
CA ARG A 239 -17.95 5.62 -2.06
C ARG A 239 -16.73 4.70 -2.07
N PRO A 240 -15.51 5.24 -1.90
CA PRO A 240 -14.32 4.42 -1.71
C PRO A 240 -14.35 3.72 -0.35
N PHE A 241 -13.54 2.66 -0.24
CA PHE A 241 -13.22 2.11 1.08
C PHE A 241 -12.45 3.13 1.91
N CYS A 242 -12.72 3.18 3.20
CA CYS A 242 -12.03 4.06 4.14
C CYS A 242 -11.59 3.24 5.38
N LEU A 243 -10.93 3.88 6.34
CA LEU A 243 -10.46 3.17 7.54
C LEU A 243 -11.58 2.44 8.29
N LEU A 244 -12.80 2.99 8.27
CA LEU A 244 -13.94 2.40 8.98
C LEU A 244 -14.33 1.02 8.40
N ASP A 245 -14.01 0.75 7.13
CA ASP A 245 -14.25 -0.56 6.49
C ASP A 245 -13.27 -1.65 6.94
N TYR A 246 -12.20 -1.28 7.67
CA TYR A 246 -11.23 -2.21 8.25
C TYR A 246 -11.62 -2.67 9.65
N PHE A 247 -12.53 -1.96 10.33
CA PHE A 247 -13.01 -2.34 11.65
C PHE A 247 -13.91 -3.58 11.61
N PRO A 248 -13.97 -4.36 12.69
CA PRO A 248 -14.99 -5.39 12.85
C PRO A 248 -16.40 -4.77 12.93
N GLU A 249 -17.45 -5.57 12.74
CA GLU A 249 -18.85 -5.09 12.79
C GLU A 249 -19.19 -4.38 14.10
N ASN A 250 -18.62 -4.83 15.20
CA ASN A 250 -18.88 -4.25 16.54
C ASN A 250 -17.64 -3.48 17.00
N TYR A 251 -17.70 -2.16 16.96
CA TYR A 251 -16.69 -1.26 17.53
C TYR A 251 -17.32 -0.01 18.14
N LEU A 252 -16.63 0.60 19.08
CA LEU A 252 -17.01 1.88 19.67
C LEU A 252 -16.33 3.02 18.94
N MET A 253 -17.12 3.98 18.44
CA MET A 253 -16.60 5.22 17.87
C MET A 253 -16.85 6.37 18.85
N VAL A 254 -15.78 7.12 19.10
CA VAL A 254 -15.84 8.37 19.88
C VAL A 254 -15.45 9.49 18.93
N ILE A 255 -16.35 10.47 18.75
CA ILE A 255 -16.12 11.66 17.93
C ILE A 255 -15.94 12.82 18.89
N ASP A 256 -14.76 13.43 18.86
CA ASP A 256 -14.40 14.58 19.68
C ASP A 256 -14.55 15.86 18.85
N GLU A 257 -15.07 16.92 19.45
CA GLU A 257 -15.25 18.26 18.84
C GLU A 257 -16.03 18.25 17.49
N SER A 258 -17.12 17.53 17.45
CA SER A 258 -18.00 17.48 16.28
C SER A 258 -18.89 18.73 16.15
#